data_b6266b0b65b2a5970a349b496d1ada74
#
_entry.id   b6266b0b65b2a5970a349b496d1ada74
#
_cell.length_a   1.000
_cell.length_b   1.000
_cell.length_c   1.000
_cell.angle_alpha   90.00
_cell.angle_beta   90.00
_cell.angle_gamma   90.00
#
_symmetry.space_group_name_H-M   'P 1'
#
loop_
_entity.id
_entity.type
_entity.pdbx_description
1 polymer ?
#
loop_
_entity_poly.entity_id
_entity_poly.type
_entity_poly.pdbx_seq_one_letter_code
_entity_poly.pdbx_strand_id
1 'polypeptide(L)'
;MSIEETYLLRKDNPIWNTSYPLSPEDWSSYRIERNLPFDNEREMSFYVHISFCRQLCSFCEYTRMVCPDEKAQAAYIDTLYSDIRKFKESYPNILLRGFDIGGGTPTALTEDNFVKLMDLYRFAISGLDLSNDYEPSIEGTFDTLSERKIASMVDAGIHRLSLGIQSTDNLVLCLHHRKVNEASTMKKWIAEALNIGILKVNIDLMYGLKGQTKQTIDVDLNLISELCPQQVTLYELRTNMITNKDIPTKAVLYEQYSLYYDGLMKVGYKARFGENAFSLDDNDRGFLHISVAECWKVCRTKALAFQPRA
;
A
#
# COMPACT_ATOMS: atom_id res chain seq x y z
N MET A 1 -1.30 -24.81 17.32
CA MET A 1 -0.01 -24.13 17.06
C MET A 1 -0.19 -22.69 17.50
N SER A 2 0.67 -22.22 18.37
CA SER A 2 0.64 -20.81 18.79
C SER A 2 1.11 -19.88 17.67
N ILE A 3 0.83 -18.58 17.77
CA ILE A 3 1.34 -17.57 16.82
C ILE A 3 2.87 -17.63 16.81
N GLU A 4 3.50 -17.79 17.97
CA GLU A 4 4.94 -17.94 18.11
C GLU A 4 5.48 -19.15 17.34
N GLU A 5 4.87 -20.33 17.52
CA GLU A 5 5.27 -21.55 16.80
C GLU A 5 5.12 -21.35 15.29
N THR A 6 4.02 -20.76 14.86
CA THR A 6 3.79 -20.45 13.44
C THR A 6 4.83 -19.49 12.89
N TYR A 7 5.17 -18.44 13.65
CA TYR A 7 6.17 -17.45 13.27
C TYR A 7 7.56 -18.06 13.16
N LEU A 8 7.97 -18.86 14.14
CA LEU A 8 9.29 -19.50 14.18
C LEU A 8 9.45 -20.58 13.11
N LEU A 9 8.34 -21.21 12.68
CA LEU A 9 8.35 -22.19 11.59
C LEU A 9 8.37 -21.51 10.20
N ARG A 10 8.18 -20.21 10.11
CA ARG A 10 8.33 -19.50 8.84
C ARG A 10 9.73 -19.77 8.28
N LYS A 11 9.79 -20.21 7.03
CA LYS A 11 11.04 -20.43 6.34
C LYS A 11 11.83 -19.13 6.26
N ASP A 12 13.15 -19.22 6.36
CA ASP A 12 14.06 -18.07 6.16
C ASP A 12 14.12 -17.59 4.71
N ASN A 13 13.41 -18.29 3.83
CA ASN A 13 13.26 -17.80 2.48
C ASN A 13 12.52 -16.47 2.55
N PRO A 14 13.05 -15.42 1.92
CA PRO A 14 12.32 -14.20 1.75
C PRO A 14 10.94 -14.59 1.22
N ILE A 15 9.90 -14.12 1.90
CA ILE A 15 8.57 -14.17 1.31
C ILE A 15 8.75 -13.40 0.02
N TRP A 16 8.80 -14.13 -1.06
CA TRP A 16 8.92 -13.52 -2.37
C TRP A 16 7.78 -12.56 -2.45
N ASN A 17 8.15 -11.33 -2.42
CA ASN A 17 7.22 -10.30 -2.71
C ASN A 17 6.56 -10.72 -4.01
N THR A 18 5.29 -10.59 -4.03
CA THR A 18 4.50 -10.50 -5.22
C THR A 18 4.95 -9.39 -6.14
N SER A 19 6.00 -8.66 -5.79
CA SER A 19 6.63 -7.72 -6.68
C SER A 19 7.21 -8.48 -7.87
N TYR A 20 6.42 -8.55 -8.90
CA TYR A 20 6.98 -8.52 -10.21
C TYR A 20 7.87 -7.26 -10.32
N PRO A 21 9.01 -7.38 -10.89
CA PRO A 21 9.45 -8.41 -11.81
C PRO A 21 10.46 -9.39 -11.21
N LEU A 22 10.51 -10.60 -11.75
CA LEU A 22 11.71 -11.41 -11.84
C LEU A 22 12.92 -10.53 -12.16
N SER A 23 14.12 -11.00 -11.83
CA SER A 23 15.33 -10.26 -12.21
C SER A 23 15.31 -9.91 -13.70
N PRO A 24 15.94 -8.81 -14.14
CA PRO A 24 16.00 -8.48 -15.58
C PRO A 24 16.54 -9.63 -16.43
N GLU A 25 17.39 -10.47 -15.87
CA GLU A 25 17.95 -11.66 -16.53
C GLU A 25 16.91 -12.77 -16.74
N ASP A 26 16.02 -12.96 -15.76
CA ASP A 26 14.95 -13.96 -15.84
C ASP A 26 13.81 -13.53 -16.77
N TRP A 27 13.58 -12.22 -16.93
CA TRP A 27 12.51 -11.68 -17.76
C TRP A 27 12.55 -12.16 -19.21
N SER A 28 13.75 -12.29 -19.79
CA SER A 28 13.90 -12.73 -21.17
C SER A 28 13.39 -14.14 -21.39
N SER A 29 13.50 -15.00 -20.38
CA SER A 29 13.07 -16.40 -20.41
C SER A 29 11.55 -16.57 -20.31
N TYR A 30 10.85 -15.58 -19.72
CA TYR A 30 9.40 -15.60 -19.51
C TYR A 30 8.64 -14.61 -20.39
N ARG A 31 9.34 -13.85 -21.26
CA ARG A 31 8.71 -12.95 -22.21
C ARG A 31 7.95 -13.76 -23.25
N ILE A 32 6.65 -13.70 -23.20
CA ILE A 32 5.76 -14.33 -24.19
C ILE A 32 5.17 -13.21 -25.03
N GLU A 33 5.39 -13.24 -26.34
CA GLU A 33 4.66 -12.42 -27.31
C GLU A 33 3.27 -13.01 -27.52
N ARG A 34 2.40 -12.85 -26.56
CA ARG A 34 1.00 -13.28 -26.61
C ARG A 34 0.10 -12.17 -26.10
N ASN A 35 -1.16 -12.26 -26.49
CA ASN A 35 -2.24 -11.51 -25.83
C ASN A 35 -2.22 -11.80 -24.33
N LEU A 36 -2.63 -10.82 -23.53
CA LEU A 36 -2.74 -11.01 -22.08
C LEU A 36 -3.56 -12.26 -21.80
N PRO A 37 -3.17 -13.11 -20.81
CA PRO A 37 -3.77 -14.43 -20.58
C PRO A 37 -5.10 -14.32 -19.82
N PHE A 38 -5.94 -13.35 -20.13
CA PHE A 38 -7.18 -13.04 -19.41
C PHE A 38 -8.46 -13.32 -20.21
N ASP A 39 -8.36 -14.03 -21.33
CA ASP A 39 -9.48 -14.23 -22.26
C ASP A 39 -10.74 -14.82 -21.62
N ASN A 40 -10.60 -15.58 -20.54
CA ASN A 40 -11.71 -16.18 -19.79
C ASN A 40 -11.96 -15.54 -18.42
N GLU A 41 -11.20 -14.51 -18.07
CA GLU A 41 -11.35 -13.86 -16.76
C GLU A 41 -12.40 -12.76 -16.86
N ARG A 42 -13.36 -12.81 -15.94
CA ARG A 42 -14.40 -11.79 -15.82
C ARG A 42 -14.24 -10.91 -14.59
N GLU A 43 -13.56 -11.41 -13.55
CA GLU A 43 -13.37 -10.69 -12.30
C GLU A 43 -11.91 -10.27 -12.18
N MET A 44 -11.66 -8.97 -12.02
CA MET A 44 -10.31 -8.42 -11.91
C MET A 44 -10.22 -7.33 -10.86
N SER A 45 -9.01 -7.10 -10.38
CA SER A 45 -8.64 -5.90 -9.63
C SER A 45 -7.54 -5.17 -10.38
N PHE A 46 -7.57 -3.83 -10.33
CA PHE A 46 -6.55 -2.99 -10.93
C PHE A 46 -5.60 -2.44 -9.87
N TYR A 47 -4.33 -2.40 -10.22
CA TYR A 47 -3.32 -1.70 -9.46
C TYR A 47 -2.58 -0.71 -10.37
N VAL A 48 -2.61 0.56 -10.01
CA VAL A 48 -1.87 1.62 -10.69
C VAL A 48 -0.65 1.99 -9.86
N HIS A 49 0.52 1.81 -10.43
CA HIS A 49 1.78 2.10 -9.77
C HIS A 49 2.26 3.51 -10.10
N ILE A 50 2.43 4.36 -9.08
CA ILE A 50 3.04 5.68 -9.19
C ILE A 50 4.41 5.63 -8.52
N SER A 51 5.47 5.57 -9.32
CA SER A 51 6.83 5.34 -8.83
C SER A 51 7.47 6.54 -8.10
N PHE A 52 6.76 7.65 -7.92
CA PHE A 52 7.33 8.92 -7.46
C PHE A 52 7.27 9.06 -5.95
N CYS A 53 8.41 9.46 -5.33
CA CYS A 53 8.53 9.75 -3.92
C CYS A 53 9.25 11.08 -3.72
N ARG A 54 8.90 11.82 -2.66
CA ARG A 54 9.71 12.99 -2.24
C ARG A 54 11.06 12.58 -1.68
N GLN A 55 11.11 11.41 -1.04
CA GLN A 55 12.30 10.87 -0.37
C GLN A 55 12.37 9.36 -0.56
N LEU A 56 13.58 8.82 -0.74
CA LEU A 56 13.80 7.39 -0.91
C LEU A 56 14.21 6.76 0.43
N CYS A 57 13.31 6.01 1.04
CA CYS A 57 13.56 5.30 2.29
C CYS A 57 14.48 4.10 2.06
N SER A 58 15.46 3.86 2.96
CA SER A 58 16.43 2.78 2.80
C SER A 58 15.84 1.37 2.86
N PHE A 59 14.70 1.21 3.53
CA PHE A 59 14.00 -0.08 3.68
C PHE A 59 13.10 -0.45 2.49
N CYS A 60 12.80 0.50 1.62
CA CYS A 60 11.79 0.30 0.59
C CYS A 60 12.35 -0.46 -0.60
N GLU A 61 11.75 -1.59 -0.93
CA GLU A 61 12.12 -2.45 -2.06
C GLU A 61 11.25 -2.25 -3.32
N TYR A 62 10.22 -1.39 -3.24
CA TYR A 62 9.37 -1.09 -4.38
C TYR A 62 10.11 -0.30 -5.46
N THR A 63 9.66 -0.44 -6.71
CA THR A 63 10.12 0.39 -7.81
C THR A 63 9.76 1.84 -7.54
N ARG A 64 10.76 2.67 -7.28
CA ARG A 64 10.59 4.08 -6.89
C ARG A 64 11.70 4.96 -7.40
N MET A 65 11.39 6.23 -7.56
CA MET A 65 12.35 7.27 -7.94
C MET A 65 11.98 8.59 -7.27
N VAL A 66 12.94 9.50 -7.19
CA VAL A 66 12.65 10.87 -6.73
C VAL A 66 11.65 11.51 -7.69
N CYS A 67 10.68 12.24 -7.13
CA CYS A 67 9.62 12.88 -7.89
C CYS A 67 10.20 13.78 -9.00
N PRO A 68 9.89 13.52 -10.28
CA PRO A 68 10.39 14.31 -11.40
C PRO A 68 9.62 15.64 -11.53
N ASP A 69 9.97 16.43 -12.52
CA ASP A 69 9.21 17.65 -12.83
C ASP A 69 7.77 17.36 -13.28
N GLU A 70 6.94 18.40 -13.30
CA GLU A 70 5.52 18.29 -13.64
C GLU A 70 5.24 17.70 -15.00
N LYS A 71 6.09 17.99 -15.99
CA LYS A 71 5.94 17.49 -17.36
C LYS A 71 6.17 15.99 -17.44
N ALA A 72 7.21 15.51 -16.74
CA ALA A 72 7.49 14.08 -16.66
C ALA A 72 6.40 13.33 -15.88
N GLN A 73 5.87 13.91 -14.81
CA GLN A 73 4.71 13.37 -14.09
C GLN A 73 3.50 13.26 -15.02
N ALA A 74 3.18 14.32 -15.78
CA ALA A 74 2.07 14.33 -16.71
C ALA A 74 2.23 13.28 -17.81
N ALA A 75 3.42 13.17 -18.41
CA ALA A 75 3.73 12.18 -19.43
C ALA A 75 3.60 10.74 -18.92
N TYR A 76 3.99 10.50 -17.66
CA TYR A 76 3.79 9.20 -17.02
C TYR A 76 2.30 8.83 -16.93
N ILE A 77 1.46 9.77 -16.48
CA ILE A 77 0.01 9.56 -16.39
C ILE A 77 -0.60 9.35 -17.79
N ASP A 78 -0.13 10.07 -18.81
CA ASP A 78 -0.61 9.89 -20.20
C ASP A 78 -0.28 8.50 -20.74
N THR A 79 0.87 7.95 -20.34
CA THR A 79 1.23 6.57 -20.69
C THR A 79 0.29 5.56 -20.03
N LEU A 80 -0.03 5.75 -18.74
CA LEU A 80 -1.02 4.94 -18.03
C LEU A 80 -2.40 5.01 -18.72
N TYR A 81 -2.83 6.19 -19.16
CA TYR A 81 -4.07 6.35 -19.95
C TYR A 81 -4.07 5.50 -21.20
N SER A 82 -2.96 5.53 -21.95
CA SER A 82 -2.81 4.73 -23.18
C SER A 82 -2.92 3.23 -22.91
N ASP A 83 -2.26 2.76 -21.86
CA ASP A 83 -2.22 1.34 -21.52
C ASP A 83 -3.57 0.84 -20.99
N ILE A 84 -4.22 1.61 -20.11
CA ILE A 84 -5.57 1.29 -19.62
C ILE A 84 -6.60 1.30 -20.75
N ARG A 85 -6.50 2.25 -21.70
CA ARG A 85 -7.38 2.29 -22.87
C ARG A 85 -7.28 1.01 -23.68
N LYS A 86 -6.07 0.60 -24.04
CA LYS A 86 -5.83 -0.64 -24.80
C LYS A 86 -6.37 -1.86 -24.08
N PHE A 87 -6.19 -1.89 -22.74
CA PHE A 87 -6.72 -2.96 -21.94
C PHE A 87 -8.26 -3.00 -21.96
N LYS A 88 -8.92 -1.87 -21.76
CA LYS A 88 -10.40 -1.76 -21.81
C LYS A 88 -10.98 -2.14 -23.17
N GLU A 89 -10.31 -1.78 -24.26
CA GLU A 89 -10.69 -2.19 -25.62
C GLU A 89 -10.62 -3.70 -25.79
N SER A 90 -9.62 -4.35 -25.17
CA SER A 90 -9.44 -5.80 -25.25
C SER A 90 -10.36 -6.58 -24.30
N TYR A 91 -10.75 -5.99 -23.16
CA TYR A 91 -11.51 -6.63 -22.09
C TYR A 91 -12.68 -5.76 -21.61
N PRO A 92 -13.71 -5.52 -22.45
CA PRO A 92 -14.79 -4.58 -22.12
C PRO A 92 -15.80 -5.08 -21.08
N ASN A 93 -15.85 -6.41 -20.81
CA ASN A 93 -16.87 -7.05 -19.98
C ASN A 93 -16.29 -7.55 -18.64
N ILE A 94 -15.51 -6.74 -17.96
CA ILE A 94 -14.90 -7.08 -16.67
C ILE A 94 -15.80 -6.60 -15.54
N LEU A 95 -15.96 -7.47 -14.52
CA LEU A 95 -16.42 -7.10 -13.20
C LEU A 95 -15.20 -6.68 -12.38
N LEU A 96 -15.12 -5.40 -12.04
CA LEU A 96 -14.02 -4.85 -11.26
C LEU A 96 -14.27 -5.05 -9.76
N ARG A 97 -13.38 -5.79 -9.11
CA ARG A 97 -13.48 -6.12 -7.68
C ARG A 97 -12.79 -5.10 -6.78
N GLY A 98 -11.73 -4.46 -7.26
CA GLY A 98 -10.97 -3.46 -6.53
C GLY A 98 -10.10 -2.61 -7.43
N PHE A 99 -9.68 -1.46 -6.90
CA PHE A 99 -8.75 -0.57 -7.58
C PHE A 99 -7.84 0.08 -6.55
N ASP A 100 -6.55 -0.17 -6.67
CA ASP A 100 -5.57 0.42 -5.77
C ASP A 100 -4.56 1.28 -6.54
N ILE A 101 -4.26 2.44 -6.00
CA ILE A 101 -3.26 3.38 -6.52
C ILE A 101 -2.14 3.47 -5.49
N GLY A 102 -1.00 2.90 -5.81
CA GLY A 102 0.10 2.80 -4.85
C GLY A 102 1.48 2.90 -5.48
N GLY A 103 2.48 2.36 -4.80
CA GLY A 103 3.84 2.22 -5.30
C GLY A 103 4.88 3.05 -4.57
N GLY A 104 5.25 4.20 -5.07
CA GLY A 104 6.09 5.18 -4.39
C GLY A 104 5.26 5.99 -3.40
N THR A 105 4.71 7.11 -3.88
CA THR A 105 3.82 7.97 -3.10
C THR A 105 2.90 8.72 -4.07
N PRO A 106 1.73 8.18 -4.42
CA PRO A 106 0.81 8.84 -5.36
C PRO A 106 0.49 10.29 -5.00
N THR A 107 0.35 10.58 -3.70
CA THR A 107 0.11 11.95 -3.21
C THR A 107 1.32 12.89 -3.35
N ALA A 108 2.50 12.40 -3.74
CA ALA A 108 3.67 13.26 -4.02
C ALA A 108 3.58 14.01 -5.36
N LEU A 109 2.65 13.63 -6.24
CA LEU A 109 2.37 14.36 -7.47
C LEU A 109 2.02 15.82 -7.17
N THR A 110 2.29 16.72 -8.12
CA THR A 110 1.78 18.10 -8.05
C THR A 110 0.25 18.12 -8.05
N GLU A 111 -0.35 19.21 -7.58
CA GLU A 111 -1.81 19.32 -7.45
C GLU A 111 -2.55 18.99 -8.76
N ASP A 112 -2.09 19.55 -9.89
CA ASP A 112 -2.74 19.35 -11.17
C ASP A 112 -2.52 17.94 -11.73
N ASN A 113 -1.34 17.36 -11.55
CA ASN A 113 -1.08 15.98 -11.92
C ASN A 113 -1.81 14.99 -11.01
N PHE A 114 -2.06 15.35 -9.75
CA PHE A 114 -2.89 14.52 -8.89
C PHE A 114 -4.36 14.52 -9.34
N VAL A 115 -4.91 15.67 -9.71
CA VAL A 115 -6.26 15.73 -10.32
C VAL A 115 -6.30 14.91 -11.61
N LYS A 116 -5.28 15.01 -12.46
CA LYS A 116 -5.16 14.20 -13.68
C LYS A 116 -5.10 12.69 -13.36
N LEU A 117 -4.47 12.29 -12.25
CA LEU A 117 -4.50 10.89 -11.79
C LEU A 117 -5.92 10.47 -11.36
N MET A 118 -6.68 11.34 -10.70
CA MET A 118 -8.08 11.04 -10.35
C MET A 118 -8.96 10.94 -11.60
N ASP A 119 -8.70 11.74 -12.63
CA ASP A 119 -9.38 11.61 -13.93
C ASP A 119 -9.02 10.30 -14.64
N LEU A 120 -7.77 9.88 -14.55
CA LEU A 120 -7.34 8.55 -15.02
C LEU A 120 -8.12 7.44 -14.31
N TYR A 121 -8.27 7.52 -13.00
CA TYR A 121 -9.04 6.55 -12.23
C TYR A 121 -10.50 6.50 -12.70
N ARG A 122 -11.19 7.66 -12.83
CA ARG A 122 -12.56 7.73 -13.37
C ARG A 122 -12.66 7.11 -14.76
N PHE A 123 -11.70 7.41 -15.63
CA PHE A 123 -11.62 6.82 -16.96
C PHE A 123 -11.45 5.29 -16.88
N ALA A 124 -10.59 4.81 -16.00
CA ALA A 124 -10.31 3.38 -15.86
C ALA A 124 -11.55 2.58 -15.47
N ILE A 125 -12.39 3.09 -14.58
CA ILE A 125 -13.61 2.41 -14.11
C ILE A 125 -14.83 2.65 -15.00
N SER A 126 -14.82 3.69 -15.86
CA SER A 126 -15.98 4.07 -16.66
C SER A 126 -16.44 2.93 -17.57
N GLY A 127 -17.75 2.61 -17.55
CA GLY A 127 -18.34 1.56 -18.38
C GLY A 127 -17.94 0.13 -18.01
N LEU A 128 -17.29 -0.08 -16.86
CA LEU A 128 -17.07 -1.40 -16.28
C LEU A 128 -18.13 -1.67 -15.19
N ASP A 129 -18.47 -2.93 -15.02
CA ASP A 129 -19.29 -3.35 -13.89
C ASP A 129 -18.43 -3.35 -12.62
N LEU A 130 -18.94 -2.77 -11.54
CA LEU A 130 -18.27 -2.77 -10.24
C LEU A 130 -18.95 -3.81 -9.33
N SER A 131 -18.16 -4.56 -8.58
CA SER A 131 -18.69 -5.53 -7.61
C SER A 131 -19.34 -4.81 -6.42
N ASN A 132 -20.26 -5.49 -5.73
CA ASN A 132 -20.95 -4.93 -4.56
C ASN A 132 -19.98 -4.61 -3.39
N ASP A 133 -18.82 -5.23 -3.39
CA ASP A 133 -17.76 -5.05 -2.40
C ASP A 133 -16.56 -4.23 -2.94
N TYR A 134 -16.79 -3.49 -4.03
CA TYR A 134 -15.78 -2.63 -4.62
C TYR A 134 -15.33 -1.54 -3.67
N GLU A 135 -14.04 -1.52 -3.35
CA GLU A 135 -13.44 -0.55 -2.45
C GLU A 135 -12.13 -0.02 -3.04
N PRO A 136 -12.15 1.14 -3.71
CA PRO A 136 -10.94 1.73 -4.27
C PRO A 136 -10.09 2.39 -3.19
N SER A 137 -8.76 2.24 -3.30
CA SER A 137 -7.82 2.82 -2.36
C SER A 137 -6.70 3.61 -3.02
N ILE A 138 -6.09 4.52 -2.25
CA ILE A 138 -4.90 5.26 -2.63
C ILE A 138 -3.90 5.34 -1.48
N GLU A 139 -2.61 5.22 -1.82
CA GLU A 139 -1.52 5.37 -0.87
C GLU A 139 -0.98 6.80 -0.84
N GLY A 140 -0.47 7.21 0.33
CA GLY A 140 0.12 8.52 0.50
C GLY A 140 0.98 8.66 1.75
N THR A 141 1.42 9.90 1.99
CA THR A 141 2.10 10.30 3.22
C THR A 141 1.55 11.64 3.69
N PHE A 142 1.57 11.88 4.99
CA PHE A 142 0.97 13.09 5.57
C PHE A 142 1.57 14.40 5.04
N ASP A 143 2.86 14.42 4.74
CA ASP A 143 3.57 15.60 4.23
C ASP A 143 3.29 15.91 2.74
N THR A 144 2.55 15.03 2.06
CA THR A 144 2.18 15.19 0.64
C THR A 144 0.68 15.45 0.44
N LEU A 145 -0.11 15.42 1.52
CA LEU A 145 -1.54 15.71 1.48
C LEU A 145 -1.82 17.21 1.34
N SER A 146 -2.97 17.51 0.75
CA SER A 146 -3.60 18.82 0.73
C SER A 146 -5.12 18.66 0.70
N GLU A 147 -5.85 19.70 1.08
CA GLU A 147 -7.33 19.72 1.01
C GLU A 147 -7.81 19.45 -0.42
N ARG A 148 -7.17 20.05 -1.43
CA ARG A 148 -7.51 19.84 -2.85
C ARG A 148 -7.33 18.38 -3.28
N LYS A 149 -6.26 17.72 -2.83
CA LYS A 149 -6.04 16.30 -3.13
C LYS A 149 -7.08 15.42 -2.47
N ILE A 150 -7.38 15.65 -1.19
CA ILE A 150 -8.42 14.89 -0.48
C ILE A 150 -9.78 15.10 -1.12
N ALA A 151 -10.15 16.33 -1.43
CA ALA A 151 -11.39 16.63 -2.15
C ALA A 151 -11.47 15.92 -3.51
N SER A 152 -10.35 15.89 -4.26
CA SER A 152 -10.27 15.19 -5.54
C SER A 152 -10.42 13.67 -5.41
N MET A 153 -9.89 13.07 -4.32
CA MET A 153 -10.10 11.65 -4.00
C MET A 153 -11.58 11.35 -3.77
N VAL A 154 -12.22 12.13 -2.90
CA VAL A 154 -13.64 11.95 -2.56
C VAL A 154 -14.54 12.15 -3.79
N ASP A 155 -14.30 13.21 -4.56
CA ASP A 155 -15.03 13.50 -5.80
C ASP A 155 -14.82 12.39 -6.86
N ALA A 156 -13.68 11.73 -6.86
CA ALA A 156 -13.44 10.57 -7.71
C ALA A 156 -14.07 9.27 -7.18
N GLY A 157 -14.52 9.23 -5.94
CA GLY A 157 -15.09 8.03 -5.31
C GLY A 157 -14.04 7.11 -4.69
N ILE A 158 -12.89 7.62 -4.31
CA ILE A 158 -11.91 6.84 -3.50
C ILE A 158 -12.45 6.67 -2.09
N HIS A 159 -12.49 5.43 -1.61
CA HIS A 159 -13.05 5.10 -0.30
C HIS A 159 -11.99 5.05 0.78
N ARG A 160 -10.78 4.57 0.47
CA ARG A 160 -9.74 4.35 1.45
C ARG A 160 -8.46 5.11 1.12
N LEU A 161 -7.91 5.78 2.15
CA LEU A 161 -6.62 6.45 2.12
C LEU A 161 -5.64 5.70 3.05
N SER A 162 -4.58 5.13 2.50
CA SER A 162 -3.52 4.46 3.25
C SER A 162 -2.32 5.38 3.43
N LEU A 163 -1.94 5.64 4.67
CA LEU A 163 -0.88 6.60 5.01
C LEU A 163 0.28 5.91 5.72
N GLY A 164 1.41 5.85 5.04
CA GLY A 164 2.62 5.25 5.60
C GLY A 164 3.30 6.17 6.61
N ILE A 165 3.37 5.78 7.88
CA ILE A 165 4.23 6.43 8.89
C ILE A 165 5.44 5.57 9.25
N GLN A 166 5.27 4.25 9.26
CA GLN A 166 6.23 3.19 9.57
C GLN A 166 6.63 3.13 11.04
N SER A 167 6.94 4.24 11.67
CA SER A 167 7.17 4.47 13.09
C SER A 167 6.93 5.96 13.41
N THR A 168 6.80 6.30 14.67
CA THR A 168 6.70 7.69 15.16
C THR A 168 8.00 8.18 15.77
N ASP A 169 8.97 7.29 15.95
CA ASP A 169 10.26 7.62 16.54
C ASP A 169 11.20 8.29 15.52
N ASN A 170 11.68 9.48 15.88
CA ASN A 170 12.56 10.29 15.04
C ASN A 170 13.89 9.59 14.72
N LEU A 171 14.49 8.91 15.69
CA LEU A 171 15.78 8.26 15.49
C LEU A 171 15.63 7.04 14.60
N VAL A 172 14.60 6.23 14.83
CA VAL A 172 14.28 5.07 13.99
C VAL A 172 14.07 5.51 12.53
N LEU A 173 13.23 6.50 12.28
CA LEU A 173 12.96 6.96 10.92
C LEU A 173 14.16 7.65 10.26
N CYS A 174 14.93 8.40 11.02
CA CYS A 174 16.15 9.06 10.52
C CYS A 174 17.19 8.04 10.04
N LEU A 175 17.38 6.91 10.76
CA LEU A 175 18.25 5.81 10.35
C LEU A 175 17.82 5.19 9.01
N HIS A 176 16.57 5.36 8.63
CA HIS A 176 16.00 4.85 7.39
C HIS A 176 15.74 5.93 6.34
N HIS A 177 16.35 7.09 6.46
CA HIS A 177 16.19 8.23 5.54
C HIS A 177 14.73 8.63 5.35
N ARG A 178 13.93 8.60 6.42
CA ARG A 178 12.52 8.96 6.40
C ARG A 178 12.23 10.11 7.35
N LYS A 179 11.42 11.06 6.89
CA LYS A 179 10.98 12.19 7.71
C LYS A 179 9.85 11.74 8.64
N VAL A 180 9.89 12.24 9.86
CA VAL A 180 8.78 12.10 10.83
C VAL A 180 7.70 13.13 10.53
N ASN A 181 6.46 12.73 10.74
CA ASN A 181 5.33 13.65 10.73
C ASN A 181 4.95 14.00 12.18
N GLU A 182 4.68 15.26 12.42
CA GLU A 182 4.18 15.73 13.72
C GLU A 182 2.80 15.15 14.01
N ALA A 183 2.56 14.71 15.25
CA ALA A 183 1.29 14.12 15.66
C ALA A 183 0.09 15.05 15.39
N SER A 184 0.25 16.35 15.59
CA SER A 184 -0.75 17.36 15.26
C SER A 184 -1.11 17.39 13.77
N THR A 185 -0.13 17.24 12.90
CA THR A 185 -0.33 17.16 11.44
C THR A 185 -1.07 15.89 11.06
N MET A 186 -0.72 14.76 11.67
CA MET A 186 -1.40 13.49 11.44
C MET A 186 -2.87 13.55 11.87
N LYS A 187 -3.14 14.08 13.09
CA LYS A 187 -4.51 14.29 13.60
C LYS A 187 -5.33 15.19 12.66
N LYS A 188 -4.74 16.31 12.23
CA LYS A 188 -5.38 17.24 11.29
C LYS A 188 -5.81 16.50 10.01
N TRP A 189 -4.90 15.82 9.35
CA TRP A 189 -5.18 15.22 8.05
C TRP A 189 -6.12 14.02 8.11
N ILE A 190 -6.08 13.22 9.19
CA ILE A 190 -7.06 12.15 9.40
C ILE A 190 -8.47 12.74 9.58
N ALA A 191 -8.60 13.72 10.47
CA ALA A 191 -9.88 14.39 10.69
C ALA A 191 -10.41 15.05 9.41
N GLU A 192 -9.54 15.75 8.66
CA GLU A 192 -9.90 16.41 7.41
C GLU A 192 -10.35 15.39 6.35
N ALA A 193 -9.61 14.30 6.18
CA ALA A 193 -9.97 13.26 5.22
C ALA A 193 -11.36 12.65 5.51
N LEU A 194 -11.62 12.32 6.78
CA LEU A 194 -12.92 11.78 7.18
C LEU A 194 -14.04 12.81 7.05
N ASN A 195 -13.80 14.07 7.40
CA ASN A 195 -14.79 15.16 7.28
C ASN A 195 -15.16 15.45 5.83
N ILE A 196 -14.22 15.40 4.90
CA ILE A 196 -14.47 15.61 3.46
C ILE A 196 -15.20 14.42 2.85
N GLY A 197 -15.03 13.20 3.38
CA GLY A 197 -15.79 12.03 2.94
C GLY A 197 -14.97 10.79 2.59
N ILE A 198 -13.68 10.73 2.90
CA ILE A 198 -12.94 9.46 2.89
C ILE A 198 -13.59 8.53 3.93
N LEU A 199 -13.92 7.32 3.53
CA LEU A 199 -14.63 6.39 4.40
C LEU A 199 -13.71 5.68 5.40
N LYS A 200 -12.48 5.40 4.99
CA LYS A 200 -11.49 4.69 5.81
C LYS A 200 -10.11 5.30 5.66
N VAL A 201 -9.44 5.51 6.80
CA VAL A 201 -8.03 5.83 6.86
C VAL A 201 -7.29 4.63 7.43
N ASN A 202 -6.29 4.16 6.71
CA ASN A 202 -5.36 3.14 7.16
C ASN A 202 -4.00 3.76 7.47
N ILE A 203 -3.36 3.30 8.54
CA ILE A 203 -1.99 3.67 8.89
C ILE A 203 -1.08 2.47 8.72
N ASP A 204 0.01 2.64 7.95
CA ASP A 204 1.02 1.62 7.80
C ASP A 204 2.13 1.81 8.82
N LEU A 205 2.37 0.77 9.60
CA LEU A 205 3.48 0.64 10.55
C LEU A 205 4.44 -0.45 10.09
N MET A 206 5.68 -0.39 10.58
CA MET A 206 6.68 -1.44 10.33
C MET A 206 7.33 -1.91 11.62
N TYR A 207 7.71 -3.18 11.65
CA TYR A 207 8.57 -3.75 12.68
C TYR A 207 9.83 -4.35 12.06
N GLY A 208 10.86 -4.53 12.88
CA GLY A 208 12.19 -4.94 12.41
C GLY A 208 13.09 -3.77 11.97
N LEU A 209 12.64 -2.53 12.12
CA LEU A 209 13.43 -1.35 11.77
C LEU A 209 14.65 -1.22 12.70
N LYS A 210 15.80 -0.81 12.14
CA LYS A 210 16.99 -0.53 12.94
C LYS A 210 16.69 0.56 13.97
N GLY A 211 17.06 0.29 15.23
CA GLY A 211 16.81 1.22 16.33
C GLY A 211 15.46 1.06 17.02
N GLN A 212 14.57 0.23 16.49
CA GLN A 212 13.32 -0.07 17.18
C GLN A 212 13.54 -0.81 18.51
N THR A 213 12.85 -0.36 19.54
CA THR A 213 12.83 -0.92 20.88
C THR A 213 11.40 -1.05 21.37
N LYS A 214 11.18 -1.73 22.50
CA LYS A 214 9.87 -1.76 23.14
C LYS A 214 9.33 -0.34 23.39
N GLN A 215 10.18 0.59 23.84
CA GLN A 215 9.78 1.96 24.14
C GLN A 215 9.29 2.71 22.87
N THR A 216 9.97 2.54 21.75
CA THR A 216 9.54 3.17 20.50
C THR A 216 8.23 2.58 19.99
N ILE A 217 8.02 1.27 20.18
CA ILE A 217 6.75 0.60 19.85
C ILE A 217 5.62 1.09 20.77
N ASP A 218 5.87 1.25 22.07
CA ASP A 218 4.88 1.81 22.99
C ASP A 218 4.46 3.24 22.59
N VAL A 219 5.40 4.07 22.07
CA VAL A 219 5.09 5.41 21.53
C VAL A 219 4.24 5.32 20.27
N ASP A 220 4.57 4.42 19.36
CA ASP A 220 3.77 4.17 18.16
C ASP A 220 2.32 3.77 18.51
N LEU A 221 2.15 2.83 19.44
CA LEU A 221 0.84 2.36 19.90
C LEU A 221 0.03 3.45 20.60
N ASN A 222 0.66 4.28 21.41
CA ASN A 222 0.01 5.41 22.06
C ASN A 222 -0.52 6.40 21.02
N LEU A 223 0.29 6.74 20.00
CA LEU A 223 -0.17 7.61 18.93
C LEU A 223 -1.31 6.98 18.12
N ILE A 224 -1.24 5.70 17.79
CA ILE A 224 -2.34 5.00 17.10
C ILE A 224 -3.63 5.04 17.94
N SER A 225 -3.54 4.86 19.27
CA SER A 225 -4.69 4.99 20.15
C SER A 225 -5.29 6.40 20.15
N GLU A 226 -4.46 7.44 20.00
CA GLU A 226 -4.90 8.83 19.92
C GLU A 226 -5.47 9.21 18.56
N LEU A 227 -4.88 8.70 17.46
CA LEU A 227 -5.31 8.95 16.10
C LEU A 227 -6.58 8.17 15.74
N CYS A 228 -6.73 6.99 16.33
CA CYS A 228 -7.85 6.09 16.12
C CYS A 228 -8.23 5.88 14.63
N PRO A 229 -7.26 5.53 13.74
CA PRO A 229 -7.58 5.24 12.36
C PRO A 229 -8.49 4.01 12.26
N GLN A 230 -9.27 3.88 11.19
CA GLN A 230 -10.16 2.72 10.99
C GLN A 230 -9.39 1.43 10.81
N GLN A 231 -8.18 1.53 10.22
CA GLN A 231 -7.29 0.39 9.98
C GLN A 231 -5.85 0.71 10.36
N VAL A 232 -5.12 -0.34 10.73
CA VAL A 232 -3.65 -0.34 10.85
C VAL A 232 -3.10 -1.55 10.12
N THR A 233 -2.12 -1.34 9.26
CA THR A 233 -1.39 -2.43 8.61
C THR A 233 0.02 -2.47 9.15
N LEU A 234 0.46 -3.66 9.58
CA LEU A 234 1.76 -3.89 10.18
C LEU A 234 2.64 -4.69 9.22
N TYR A 235 3.75 -4.10 8.79
CA TYR A 235 4.68 -4.71 7.84
C TYR A 235 5.98 -5.14 8.53
N GLU A 236 6.42 -6.36 8.22
CA GLU A 236 7.77 -6.81 8.57
C GLU A 236 8.80 -6.14 7.65
N LEU A 237 9.89 -5.66 8.23
CA LEU A 237 11.02 -5.19 7.46
C LEU A 237 11.57 -6.32 6.59
N ARG A 238 11.59 -6.12 5.29
CA ARG A 238 12.17 -7.06 4.34
C ARG A 238 13.66 -6.83 4.19
N THR A 239 14.40 -7.92 4.03
CA THR A 239 15.85 -7.89 4.18
C THR A 239 16.62 -7.74 2.87
N ASN A 240 15.92 -7.73 1.73
CA ASN A 240 16.54 -7.69 0.41
C ASN A 240 17.40 -6.44 0.15
N MET A 241 17.07 -5.32 0.81
CA MET A 241 17.73 -4.02 0.63
C MET A 241 18.67 -3.68 1.80
N ILE A 242 18.86 -4.58 2.77
CA ILE A 242 19.57 -4.31 4.01
C ILE A 242 20.82 -5.18 4.08
N THR A 243 21.91 -4.62 4.59
CA THR A 243 23.14 -5.39 4.82
C THR A 243 22.94 -6.40 5.95
N ASN A 244 23.58 -7.56 5.86
CA ASN A 244 23.46 -8.66 6.84
C ASN A 244 23.70 -8.26 8.31
N LYS A 245 24.36 -7.12 8.56
CA LYS A 245 24.62 -6.61 9.92
C LYS A 245 23.43 -5.97 10.61
N ASP A 246 22.44 -5.53 9.83
CA ASP A 246 21.28 -4.77 10.31
C ASP A 246 19.98 -5.60 10.28
N ILE A 247 20.07 -6.89 9.98
CA ILE A 247 18.93 -7.80 9.94
C ILE A 247 18.61 -8.27 11.37
N PRO A 248 17.41 -7.99 11.90
CA PRO A 248 16.99 -8.51 13.20
C PRO A 248 16.88 -10.04 13.17
N THR A 249 17.15 -10.67 14.31
CA THR A 249 16.87 -12.11 14.45
C THR A 249 15.37 -12.38 14.45
N LYS A 250 14.96 -13.61 14.11
CA LYS A 250 13.54 -14.01 14.19
C LYS A 250 12.93 -13.80 15.58
N ALA A 251 13.71 -14.00 16.62
CA ALA A 251 13.25 -13.77 18.00
C ALA A 251 12.93 -12.29 18.24
N VAL A 252 13.78 -11.38 17.78
CA VAL A 252 13.53 -9.93 17.87
C VAL A 252 12.31 -9.52 17.02
N LEU A 253 12.21 -10.04 15.80
CA LEU A 253 11.06 -9.77 14.92
C LEU A 253 9.75 -10.25 15.55
N TYR A 254 9.74 -11.46 16.12
CA TYR A 254 8.59 -12.00 16.82
C TYR A 254 8.22 -11.16 18.05
N GLU A 255 9.20 -10.78 18.88
CA GLU A 255 8.97 -9.92 20.05
C GLU A 255 8.32 -8.59 19.62
N GLN A 256 8.87 -7.92 18.64
CA GLN A 256 8.33 -6.65 18.14
C GLN A 256 6.92 -6.81 17.55
N TYR A 257 6.71 -7.84 16.73
CA TYR A 257 5.38 -8.18 16.20
C TYR A 257 4.37 -8.41 17.33
N SER A 258 4.73 -9.20 18.35
CA SER A 258 3.84 -9.50 19.47
C SER A 258 3.47 -8.25 20.25
N LEU A 259 4.42 -7.33 20.47
CA LEU A 259 4.15 -6.05 21.14
C LEU A 259 3.12 -5.21 20.35
N TYR A 260 3.26 -5.11 19.04
CA TYR A 260 2.27 -4.42 18.20
C TYR A 260 0.93 -5.15 18.20
N TYR A 261 0.94 -6.47 17.99
CA TYR A 261 -0.28 -7.27 17.97
C TYR A 261 -1.08 -7.11 19.27
N ASP A 262 -0.46 -7.37 20.40
CA ASP A 262 -1.11 -7.28 21.73
C ASP A 262 -1.56 -5.83 22.01
N GLY A 263 -0.74 -4.85 21.66
CA GLY A 263 -1.05 -3.44 21.81
C GLY A 263 -2.27 -3.01 21.01
N LEU A 264 -2.33 -3.38 19.73
CA LEU A 264 -3.47 -3.06 18.85
C LEU A 264 -4.74 -3.78 19.31
N MET A 265 -4.65 -5.06 19.68
CA MET A 265 -5.79 -5.79 20.23
C MET A 265 -6.31 -5.14 21.54
N LYS A 266 -5.42 -4.67 22.40
CA LYS A 266 -5.80 -3.97 23.65
C LYS A 266 -6.51 -2.64 23.40
N VAL A 267 -6.18 -1.93 22.34
CA VAL A 267 -6.83 -0.68 21.91
C VAL A 267 -8.20 -0.93 21.26
N GLY A 268 -8.52 -2.19 20.93
CA GLY A 268 -9.82 -2.59 20.37
C GLY A 268 -9.81 -2.98 18.91
N TYR A 269 -8.65 -2.93 18.26
CA TYR A 269 -8.53 -3.47 16.90
C TYR A 269 -8.68 -4.99 16.91
N LYS A 270 -9.08 -5.53 15.77
CA LYS A 270 -9.14 -6.97 15.52
C LYS A 270 -8.22 -7.32 14.36
N ALA A 271 -7.43 -8.37 14.55
CA ALA A 271 -6.58 -8.88 13.49
C ALA A 271 -7.43 -9.43 12.34
N ARG A 272 -7.07 -9.07 11.11
CA ARG A 272 -7.73 -9.46 9.87
C ARG A 272 -6.68 -9.92 8.86
N PHE A 273 -7.08 -10.73 7.92
CA PHE A 273 -6.28 -11.05 6.72
C PHE A 273 -4.79 -11.35 6.98
N GLY A 274 -4.52 -12.48 7.62
CA GLY A 274 -3.15 -12.95 7.83
C GLY A 274 -2.44 -12.29 9.00
N GLU A 275 -3.18 -11.67 9.92
CA GLU A 275 -2.68 -11.14 11.18
C GLU A 275 -1.72 -9.94 11.04
N ASN A 276 -1.68 -9.32 9.88
CA ASN A 276 -0.90 -8.10 9.64
C ASN A 276 -1.78 -6.86 9.37
N ALA A 277 -3.07 -7.04 9.13
CA ALA A 277 -4.04 -5.97 9.03
C ALA A 277 -4.99 -6.00 10.23
N PHE A 278 -5.19 -4.86 10.83
CA PHE A 278 -6.00 -4.66 12.02
C PHE A 278 -7.09 -3.64 11.74
N SER A 279 -8.32 -3.94 12.15
CA SER A 279 -9.46 -3.05 11.92
C SER A 279 -10.33 -2.91 13.16
N LEU A 280 -10.94 -1.74 13.32
CA LEU A 280 -12.00 -1.47 14.29
C LEU A 280 -13.36 -1.98 13.80
N ASP A 281 -13.53 -2.19 12.49
CA ASP A 281 -14.78 -2.67 11.89
C ASP A 281 -14.74 -4.20 11.70
N ASP A 282 -15.75 -4.87 12.24
CA ASP A 282 -15.92 -6.32 12.11
C ASP A 282 -16.18 -6.78 10.67
N ASN A 283 -16.72 -5.92 9.84
CA ASN A 283 -17.05 -6.19 8.44
C ASN A 283 -15.98 -5.73 7.47
N ASP A 284 -14.90 -5.14 7.97
CA ASP A 284 -13.81 -4.68 7.13
C ASP A 284 -13.11 -5.86 6.45
N ARG A 285 -12.97 -5.77 5.15
CA ARG A 285 -12.35 -6.80 4.30
C ARG A 285 -10.89 -6.56 4.00
N GLY A 286 -10.33 -5.43 4.47
CA GLY A 286 -8.92 -5.05 4.26
C GLY A 286 -8.55 -4.87 2.80
N PHE A 287 -7.29 -5.11 2.47
CA PHE A 287 -6.77 -5.15 1.10
C PHE A 287 -7.11 -6.51 0.44
N LEU A 288 -8.37 -6.87 0.37
CA LEU A 288 -8.82 -8.14 -0.20
C LEU A 288 -8.38 -8.37 -1.66
N HIS A 289 -8.13 -7.29 -2.36
CA HIS A 289 -7.96 -7.35 -3.81
C HIS A 289 -6.51 -7.57 -4.24
N ILE A 290 -5.53 -7.32 -3.36
CA ILE A 290 -4.10 -7.42 -3.69
C ILE A 290 -3.33 -8.36 -2.75
N SER A 291 -3.89 -8.80 -1.61
CA SER A 291 -3.17 -9.71 -0.74
C SER A 291 -3.04 -11.10 -1.38
N VAL A 292 -1.86 -11.40 -1.86
CA VAL A 292 -1.49 -12.69 -2.47
C VAL A 292 -1.62 -13.86 -1.49
N ALA A 293 -1.66 -13.59 -0.19
CA ALA A 293 -1.82 -14.64 0.83
C ALA A 293 -3.18 -15.35 0.76
N GLU A 294 -4.24 -14.68 0.32
CA GLU A 294 -5.55 -15.28 0.10
C GLU A 294 -5.77 -15.81 -1.32
N CYS A 295 -4.93 -15.41 -2.27
CA CYS A 295 -4.97 -15.90 -3.65
C CYS A 295 -4.92 -17.44 -3.75
N TRP A 296 -4.40 -18.14 -2.77
CA TRP A 296 -4.31 -19.60 -2.75
C TRP A 296 -5.59 -20.31 -2.28
N LYS A 297 -6.50 -19.62 -1.59
CA LYS A 297 -7.74 -20.26 -1.08
C LYS A 297 -9.04 -19.79 -1.71
N VAL A 298 -9.10 -18.57 -2.26
CA VAL A 298 -10.35 -17.98 -2.76
C VAL A 298 -10.21 -17.38 -4.17
N CYS A 299 -9.05 -17.45 -4.77
CA CYS A 299 -8.74 -16.66 -5.94
C CYS A 299 -9.40 -17.13 -7.22
N ARG A 300 -10.51 -16.50 -7.56
CA ARG A 300 -10.94 -16.32 -8.96
C ARG A 300 -10.61 -14.92 -9.48
N THR A 301 -10.09 -14.02 -8.64
CA THR A 301 -9.77 -12.63 -9.02
C THR A 301 -8.30 -12.50 -9.37
N LYS A 302 -8.00 -12.05 -10.57
CA LYS A 302 -6.62 -11.74 -11.01
C LYS A 302 -6.38 -10.25 -10.94
N ALA A 303 -5.27 -9.86 -10.32
CA ALA A 303 -4.84 -8.47 -10.28
C ALA A 303 -4.01 -8.13 -11.51
N LEU A 304 -4.31 -6.97 -12.12
CA LEU A 304 -3.53 -6.41 -13.20
C LEU A 304 -2.87 -5.13 -12.72
N ALA A 305 -1.54 -5.07 -12.82
CA ALA A 305 -0.76 -3.88 -12.47
C ALA A 305 -0.41 -3.07 -13.70
N PHE A 306 -0.69 -1.78 -13.65
CA PHE A 306 -0.30 -0.81 -14.67
C PHE A 306 0.89 -0.01 -14.17
N GLN A 307 2.03 -0.17 -14.82
CA GLN A 307 3.25 0.57 -14.58
C GLN A 307 3.92 0.84 -15.93
N PRO A 308 4.08 2.10 -16.34
CA PRO A 308 4.84 2.43 -17.54
C PRO A 308 6.28 1.91 -17.41
N ARG A 309 6.82 1.43 -18.50
CA ARG A 309 8.24 1.08 -18.58
C ARG A 309 9.07 2.36 -18.50
N ALA A 310 10.11 2.33 -17.67
CA ALA A 310 11.10 3.39 -17.58
C ALA A 310 11.90 3.53 -18.87
#